data_19efd0adcc6253637ff1d744cdad3a1e
#
_entry.id   19efd0adcc6253637ff1d744cdad3a1e
#
_cell.length_a   1.000
_cell.length_b   1.000
_cell.length_c   1.000
_cell.angle_alpha   90.00
_cell.angle_beta   90.00
_cell.angle_gamma   90.00
#
_symmetry.space_group_name_H-M   'P 1'
#
loop_
_entity.id
_entity.type
_entity.pdbx_description
1 polymer ?
#
loop_
_entity_poly.entity_id
_entity_poly.type
_entity_poly.pdbx_seq_one_letter_code
_entity_poly.pdbx_strand_id
1 'polypeptide(L)'
;MEGHGSFYWNELMTHDAEKAKKFYRDTIGWSFDSMSMPNGGTYWMAKMGDKTVGGMFPMSGPDFANVPEHWIPYIAVDDVDARLKKAKTAGAQAMREPFDIPGVGRIAILKEPGGAVVGWITPKRTS
;
A
#
# COMPACT_ATOMS: atom_id res chain seq x y z
N MET A 1 -2.18 -20.70 -3.19
CA MET A 1 -1.68 -19.50 -3.87
C MET A 1 -0.21 -19.34 -3.61
N GLU A 2 0.56 -19.24 -4.66
CA GLU A 2 1.97 -18.92 -4.54
C GLU A 2 2.16 -17.53 -3.95
N GLY A 3 3.17 -17.40 -3.12
CA GLY A 3 3.47 -16.11 -2.49
C GLY A 3 2.65 -15.76 -1.27
N HIS A 4 1.68 -16.59 -0.88
CA HIS A 4 0.93 -16.36 0.34
C HIS A 4 1.89 -16.22 1.53
N GLY A 5 1.78 -15.11 2.26
CA GLY A 5 2.65 -14.80 3.39
C GLY A 5 3.92 -14.05 3.03
N SER A 6 4.16 -13.76 1.75
CA SER A 6 5.35 -13.01 1.34
C SER A 6 5.07 -11.51 1.25
N PHE A 7 6.12 -10.71 1.47
CA PHE A 7 5.99 -9.26 1.23
C PHE A 7 5.88 -9.03 -0.26
N TYR A 8 4.86 -8.27 -0.65
CA TYR A 8 4.45 -8.13 -2.04
C TYR A 8 4.67 -6.72 -2.58
N TRP A 9 4.44 -5.70 -1.75
CA TRP A 9 4.49 -4.30 -2.17
C TRP A 9 4.88 -3.41 -1.01
N ASN A 10 5.43 -2.24 -1.32
CA ASN A 10 5.71 -1.21 -0.33
C ASN A 10 5.15 0.10 -0.83
N GLU A 11 4.50 0.84 0.05
CA GLU A 11 3.81 2.07 -0.33
C GLU A 11 4.12 3.19 0.65
N LEU A 12 4.58 4.32 0.13
CA LEU A 12 4.74 5.51 0.94
C LEU A 12 3.41 6.27 0.99
N MET A 13 2.95 6.54 2.20
CA MET A 13 1.79 7.40 2.44
C MET A 13 2.31 8.80 2.67
N THR A 14 2.04 9.73 1.77
CA THR A 14 2.65 11.05 1.80
C THR A 14 1.64 12.18 1.55
N HIS A 15 1.84 13.29 2.24
CA HIS A 15 1.06 14.52 2.00
C HIS A 15 1.64 15.36 0.86
N ASP A 16 2.90 15.09 0.47
CA ASP A 16 3.59 15.87 -0.55
C ASP A 16 4.45 14.95 -1.43
N ALA A 17 3.83 14.43 -2.47
CA ALA A 17 4.48 13.48 -3.38
C ALA A 17 5.68 14.14 -4.10
N GLU A 18 5.58 15.42 -4.45
CA GLU A 18 6.67 16.10 -5.16
C GLU A 18 7.92 16.18 -4.30
N LYS A 19 7.75 16.48 -3.02
CA LYS A 19 8.86 16.54 -2.07
C LYS A 19 9.49 15.17 -1.88
N ALA A 20 8.67 14.13 -1.74
CA ALA A 20 9.16 12.76 -1.58
C ALA A 20 9.88 12.27 -2.83
N LYS A 21 9.32 12.55 -4.03
CA LYS A 21 9.95 12.15 -5.29
C LYS A 21 11.32 12.81 -5.44
N LYS A 22 11.41 14.11 -5.14
CA LYS A 22 12.70 14.82 -5.23
C LYS A 22 13.72 14.20 -4.28
N PHE A 23 13.33 13.92 -3.05
CA PHE A 23 14.21 13.30 -2.07
C PHE A 23 14.80 11.98 -2.59
N TYR A 24 13.92 11.08 -3.05
CA TYR A 24 14.38 9.77 -3.52
C TYR A 24 15.13 9.83 -4.83
N ARG A 25 14.78 10.75 -5.73
CA ARG A 25 15.53 10.98 -6.96
C ARG A 25 16.96 11.44 -6.66
N ASP A 26 17.08 12.39 -5.73
CA ASP A 26 18.38 13.01 -5.42
C ASP A 26 19.28 12.13 -4.57
N THR A 27 18.71 11.18 -3.83
CA THR A 27 19.48 10.37 -2.87
C THR A 27 19.80 8.97 -3.37
N ILE A 28 18.83 8.26 -3.95
CA ILE A 28 19.05 6.88 -4.38
C ILE A 28 18.74 6.64 -5.86
N GLY A 29 18.35 7.69 -6.58
CA GLY A 29 18.21 7.60 -8.03
C GLY A 29 16.94 6.98 -8.55
N TRP A 30 15.88 6.91 -7.74
CA TRP A 30 14.60 6.43 -8.24
C TRP A 30 14.03 7.36 -9.31
N SER A 31 13.34 6.77 -10.28
CA SER A 31 12.48 7.51 -11.20
C SER A 31 11.02 7.15 -10.91
N PHE A 32 10.09 7.91 -11.50
CA PHE A 32 8.67 7.75 -11.15
C PHE A 32 7.79 7.81 -12.40
N ASP A 33 6.80 6.91 -12.44
CA ASP A 33 5.72 6.95 -13.43
C ASP A 33 4.42 7.30 -12.70
N SER A 34 3.54 8.01 -13.37
CA SER A 34 2.24 8.39 -12.78
C SER A 34 1.15 7.42 -13.22
N MET A 35 0.17 7.27 -12.34
CA MET A 35 -1.04 6.50 -12.62
C MET A 35 -2.22 7.28 -12.05
N SER A 36 -3.26 7.50 -12.86
CA SER A 36 -4.47 8.17 -12.39
C SER A 36 -5.24 7.25 -11.45
N MET A 37 -5.74 7.81 -10.36
CA MET A 37 -6.60 7.10 -9.43
C MET A 37 -8.07 7.37 -9.75
N PRO A 38 -8.97 6.40 -9.48
CA PRO A 38 -10.40 6.58 -9.78
C PRO A 38 -11.03 7.81 -9.13
N ASN A 39 -10.50 8.26 -8.00
CA ASN A 39 -11.01 9.42 -7.26
C ASN A 39 -10.36 10.74 -7.66
N GLY A 40 -9.56 10.77 -8.73
CA GLY A 40 -8.97 11.98 -9.28
C GLY A 40 -7.58 12.31 -8.81
N GLY A 41 -7.00 11.56 -7.89
CA GLY A 41 -5.63 11.75 -7.46
C GLY A 41 -4.62 11.04 -8.36
N THR A 42 -3.33 11.23 -8.07
CA THR A 42 -2.25 10.58 -8.81
C THR A 42 -1.48 9.66 -7.89
N TYR A 43 -1.34 8.40 -8.31
CA TYR A 43 -0.49 7.42 -7.66
C TYR A 43 0.84 7.37 -8.40
N TRP A 44 1.94 7.36 -7.66
CA TRP A 44 3.27 7.35 -8.27
C TRP A 44 3.91 5.98 -8.10
N MET A 45 4.41 5.44 -9.20
CA MET A 45 5.14 4.16 -9.18
C MET A 45 6.63 4.49 -9.10
N ALA A 46 7.29 4.03 -8.04
CA ALA A 46 8.74 4.22 -7.89
C ALA A 46 9.47 3.13 -8.67
N LYS A 47 10.49 3.52 -9.42
CA LYS A 47 11.24 2.61 -10.29
C LYS A 47 12.73 2.74 -10.07
N MET A 48 13.40 1.61 -10.09
CA MET A 48 14.86 1.52 -10.15
C MET A 48 15.21 0.89 -11.48
N GLY A 49 15.62 1.71 -12.45
CA GLY A 49 15.74 1.26 -13.83
C GLY A 49 14.39 0.85 -14.37
N ASP A 50 14.28 -0.36 -14.88
CA ASP A 50 13.02 -0.89 -15.42
C ASP A 50 12.16 -1.59 -14.37
N LYS A 51 12.69 -1.73 -13.14
CA LYS A 51 12.00 -2.47 -12.09
C LYS A 51 11.17 -1.54 -11.21
N THR A 52 9.88 -1.83 -11.08
CA THR A 52 9.01 -1.13 -10.13
C THR A 52 9.27 -1.67 -8.72
N VAL A 53 9.57 -0.79 -7.77
CA VAL A 53 9.98 -1.18 -6.43
C VAL A 53 9.01 -0.76 -5.34
N GLY A 54 8.11 0.17 -5.62
CA GLY A 54 7.14 0.62 -4.64
C GLY A 54 6.21 1.66 -5.21
N GLY A 55 5.38 2.23 -4.38
CA GLY A 55 4.43 3.25 -4.78
C GLY A 55 4.35 4.39 -3.79
N MET A 56 3.73 5.49 -4.21
CA MET A 56 3.43 6.62 -3.34
C MET A 56 1.96 6.96 -3.45
N PHE A 57 1.28 6.92 -2.31
CA PHE A 57 -0.14 7.24 -2.21
C PHE A 57 -0.28 8.66 -1.65
N PRO A 58 -1.00 9.54 -2.36
CA PRO A 58 -1.20 10.91 -1.88
C PRO A 58 -2.27 10.92 -0.79
N MET A 59 -1.89 11.26 0.43
CA MET A 59 -2.84 11.43 1.53
C MET A 59 -3.49 12.80 1.38
N SER A 60 -4.78 12.84 1.09
CA SER A 60 -5.54 14.08 0.97
C SER A 60 -6.87 13.93 1.68
N GLY A 61 -7.45 15.05 2.09
CA GLY A 61 -8.73 15.07 2.77
C GLY A 61 -8.62 14.97 4.28
N PRO A 62 -9.75 15.19 4.98
CA PRO A 62 -9.75 15.28 6.43
C PRO A 62 -9.36 13.98 7.16
N ASP A 63 -9.60 12.84 6.55
CA ASP A 63 -9.27 11.56 7.18
C ASP A 63 -7.77 11.37 7.37
N PHE A 64 -6.94 12.06 6.57
CA PHE A 64 -5.50 11.96 6.65
C PHE A 64 -4.82 13.14 7.32
N ALA A 65 -5.59 14.14 7.77
CA ALA A 65 -5.04 15.42 8.23
C ALA A 65 -3.95 15.27 9.31
N ASN A 66 -4.11 14.29 10.20
CA ASN A 66 -3.18 14.08 11.32
C ASN A 66 -2.35 12.82 11.17
N VAL A 67 -2.34 12.21 9.99
CA VAL A 67 -1.57 10.99 9.75
C VAL A 67 -0.15 11.38 9.30
N PRO A 68 0.89 10.94 10.02
CA PRO A 68 2.27 11.28 9.62
C PRO A 68 2.70 10.52 8.37
N GLU A 69 3.75 11.04 7.72
CA GLU A 69 4.39 10.33 6.61
C GLU A 69 4.87 8.97 7.08
N HIS A 70 4.59 7.91 6.32
CA HIS A 70 5.03 6.58 6.71
C HIS A 70 4.98 5.61 5.52
N TRP A 71 5.73 4.53 5.63
CA TRP A 71 5.69 3.42 4.67
C TRP A 71 4.78 2.32 5.19
N ILE A 72 4.00 1.70 4.30
CA ILE A 72 3.19 0.51 4.60
C ILE A 72 3.68 -0.63 3.72
N PRO A 73 4.20 -1.72 4.31
CA PRO A 73 4.43 -2.95 3.57
C PRO A 73 3.12 -3.70 3.39
N TYR A 74 2.97 -4.37 2.24
CA TYR A 74 1.82 -5.21 1.96
C TYR A 74 2.26 -6.66 1.86
N ILE A 75 1.59 -7.54 2.59
CA ILE A 75 1.84 -8.98 2.55
C ILE A 75 0.77 -9.62 1.66
N ALA A 76 1.19 -10.48 0.74
CA ALA A 76 0.25 -11.21 -0.10
C ALA A 76 -0.43 -12.31 0.70
N VAL A 77 -1.74 -12.39 0.60
CA VAL A 77 -2.53 -13.43 1.26
C VAL A 77 -3.51 -14.03 0.25
N ASP A 78 -3.91 -15.27 0.49
CA ASP A 78 -4.79 -16.00 -0.42
C ASP A 78 -6.20 -15.43 -0.48
N ASP A 79 -6.73 -14.98 0.66
CA ASP A 79 -8.09 -14.46 0.78
C ASP A 79 -8.10 -13.42 1.90
N VAL A 80 -8.02 -12.15 1.53
CA VAL A 80 -7.88 -11.08 2.51
C VAL A 80 -9.06 -11.01 3.47
N ASP A 81 -10.28 -11.28 2.99
CA ASP A 81 -11.47 -11.25 3.86
C ASP A 81 -11.39 -12.32 4.94
N ALA A 82 -11.07 -13.56 4.55
CA ALA A 82 -10.96 -14.67 5.49
C ALA A 82 -9.81 -14.47 6.46
N ARG A 83 -8.67 -13.98 5.96
CA ARG A 83 -7.50 -13.75 6.81
C ARG A 83 -7.73 -12.61 7.79
N LEU A 84 -8.45 -11.57 7.38
CA LEU A 84 -8.78 -10.46 8.28
C LEU A 84 -9.67 -10.92 9.43
N LYS A 85 -10.62 -11.82 9.16
CA LYS A 85 -11.44 -12.40 10.24
C LYS A 85 -10.58 -13.11 11.28
N LYS A 86 -9.62 -13.90 10.81
CA LYS A 86 -8.66 -14.56 11.70
C LYS A 86 -7.82 -13.55 12.47
N ALA A 87 -7.39 -12.49 11.80
CA ALA A 87 -6.60 -11.43 12.44
C ALA A 87 -7.36 -10.76 13.56
N LYS A 88 -8.63 -10.43 13.35
CA LYS A 88 -9.47 -9.82 14.39
C LYS A 88 -9.58 -10.73 15.60
N THR A 89 -9.78 -12.04 15.38
CA THR A 89 -9.81 -13.01 16.47
C THR A 89 -8.48 -13.08 17.20
N ALA A 90 -7.37 -12.84 16.49
CA ALA A 90 -6.03 -12.85 17.07
C ALA A 90 -5.63 -11.51 17.72
N GLY A 91 -6.54 -10.53 17.74
CA GLY A 91 -6.30 -9.26 18.43
C GLY A 91 -5.96 -8.09 17.54
N ALA A 92 -6.03 -8.25 16.22
CA ALA A 92 -5.79 -7.15 15.30
C ALA A 92 -7.05 -6.29 15.12
N GLN A 93 -6.85 -5.08 14.64
CA GLN A 93 -7.90 -4.12 14.37
C GLN A 93 -7.84 -3.72 12.91
N ALA A 94 -9.00 -3.72 12.22
CA ALA A 94 -9.05 -3.22 10.85
C ALA A 94 -8.98 -1.70 10.88
N MET A 95 -7.97 -1.14 10.20
CA MET A 95 -7.85 0.30 9.98
C MET A 95 -8.62 0.69 8.73
N ARG A 96 -8.67 -0.22 7.76
CA ARG A 96 -9.48 -0.08 6.58
C ARG A 96 -9.99 -1.47 6.18
N GLU A 97 -11.32 -1.61 6.09
CA GLU A 97 -11.95 -2.88 5.70
C GLU A 97 -11.62 -3.22 4.25
N PRO A 98 -11.72 -4.50 3.86
CA PRO A 98 -11.33 -4.90 2.51
C PRO A 98 -12.06 -4.14 1.40
N PHE A 99 -11.30 -3.74 0.39
CA PHE A 99 -11.85 -3.09 -0.79
C PHE A 99 -11.00 -3.45 -2.01
N ASP A 100 -11.63 -3.33 -3.19
CA ASP A 100 -10.96 -3.69 -4.44
C ASP A 100 -10.28 -2.49 -5.07
N ILE A 101 -9.06 -2.70 -5.56
CA ILE A 101 -8.36 -1.74 -6.42
C ILE A 101 -8.32 -2.36 -7.82
N PRO A 102 -9.02 -1.77 -8.80
CA PRO A 102 -9.07 -2.33 -10.15
C PRO A 102 -7.66 -2.55 -10.72
N GLY A 103 -7.43 -3.73 -11.27
CA GLY A 103 -6.15 -4.07 -11.87
C GLY A 103 -5.06 -4.48 -10.89
N VAL A 104 -5.26 -4.28 -9.59
CA VAL A 104 -4.25 -4.54 -8.57
C VAL A 104 -4.63 -5.71 -7.68
N GLY A 105 -5.80 -5.66 -7.06
CA GLY A 105 -6.27 -6.71 -6.17
C GLY A 105 -7.18 -6.17 -5.09
N ARG A 106 -7.41 -7.01 -4.07
CA ARG A 106 -8.24 -6.66 -2.94
C ARG A 106 -7.35 -6.46 -1.71
N ILE A 107 -7.48 -5.33 -1.05
CA ILE A 107 -6.59 -4.98 0.06
C ILE A 107 -7.36 -4.64 1.32
N ALA A 108 -6.67 -4.77 2.45
CA ALA A 108 -7.12 -4.25 3.74
C ALA A 108 -5.91 -3.69 4.46
N ILE A 109 -6.14 -2.75 5.37
CA ILE A 109 -5.08 -2.20 6.22
C ILE A 109 -5.46 -2.50 7.65
N LEU A 110 -4.53 -3.08 8.40
CA LEU A 110 -4.81 -3.52 9.76
C LEU A 110 -3.70 -3.11 10.71
N LYS A 111 -4.09 -3.02 11.98
CA LYS A 111 -3.17 -2.76 13.08
C LYS A 111 -3.00 -4.07 13.84
N GLU A 112 -1.76 -4.53 13.91
CA GLU A 112 -1.42 -5.77 14.61
C GLU A 112 -1.63 -5.63 16.12
N PRO A 113 -1.73 -6.74 16.85
CA PRO A 113 -1.89 -6.67 18.31
C PRO A 113 -0.82 -5.83 19.02
N GLY A 114 0.40 -5.80 18.47
CA GLY A 114 1.48 -4.99 19.01
C GLY A 114 1.46 -3.53 18.60
N GLY A 115 0.55 -3.13 17.70
CA GLY A 115 0.40 -1.74 17.27
C GLY A 115 0.98 -1.42 15.89
N ALA A 116 1.69 -2.32 15.25
CA ALA A 116 2.22 -2.07 13.91
C ALA A 116 1.09 -2.07 12.88
N VAL A 117 1.21 -1.20 11.88
CA VAL A 117 0.25 -1.11 10.79
C VAL A 117 0.84 -1.81 9.56
N VAL A 118 0.04 -2.65 8.93
CA VAL A 118 0.45 -3.42 7.76
C VAL A 118 -0.73 -3.53 6.79
N GLY A 119 -0.43 -3.63 5.50
CA GLY A 119 -1.44 -3.94 4.49
C GLY A 119 -1.40 -5.41 4.13
N TRP A 120 -2.54 -5.98 3.82
CA TRP A 120 -2.65 -7.32 3.24
C TRP A 120 -3.33 -7.21 1.89
N ILE A 121 -2.86 -7.98 0.92
CA ILE A 121 -3.38 -7.93 -0.44
C ILE A 121 -3.61 -9.34 -0.98
N THR A 122 -4.77 -9.55 -1.59
CA THR A 122 -4.97 -10.70 -2.46
C THR A 122 -4.80 -10.17 -3.88
N PRO A 123 -3.64 -10.44 -4.53
CA PRO A 123 -3.37 -9.86 -5.84
C PRO A 123 -4.37 -10.32 -6.88
N LYS A 124 -4.67 -9.45 -7.84
CA LYS A 124 -5.53 -9.81 -8.95
C LYS A 124 -4.81 -10.85 -9.80
N ARG A 125 -5.53 -11.93 -10.14
CA ARG A 125 -4.98 -12.93 -11.03
C ARG A 125 -4.86 -12.39 -12.44
N THR A 126 -3.69 -12.59 -13.03
CA THR A 126 -3.49 -12.41 -14.45
C THR A 126 -3.75 -13.77 -15.10
N SER A 127 -4.81 -13.86 -15.83
CA SER A 127 -5.15 -15.10 -16.53
C SER A 127 -4.82 -15.00 -17.99
#